data_67dfbb250b6a38c9d86cd9208b2edfa4
#
_entry.id   67dfbb250b6a38c9d86cd9208b2edfa4
#
_cell.length_a   1.000
_cell.length_b   1.000
_cell.length_c   1.000
_cell.angle_alpha   90.00
_cell.angle_beta   90.00
_cell.angle_gamma   90.00
#
_symmetry.space_group_name_H-M   'P 1'
#
loop_
_entity.id
_entity.type
_entity.pdbx_description
1 polymer ?
#
loop_
_entity_poly.entity_id
_entity_poly.type
_entity_poly.pdbx_seq_one_letter_code
_entity_poly.pdbx_strand_id
1 'polypeptide(L)'
;MSFWMREASLQIGSKKYSMDNLYFEFEVPFEDSDTIQTAKFKAYNLSENTRKGIKRGDVIILNAGYEGDVGAIFVGQVSACSHKHQNTEWITEISATAAMDQWLNSKVSKTYAKGSTAKEIVSDLLNIFGVEIGDFSLATNKVYDRGLVCNGKVKDELKRIVVNDCKSRFLIRNGSVFINDPTKGIANGLVLTPQSGLLLSGNEVEETVIAVGSDSQKSSATKSEEGNYVTRECLLNYHIGPAEQVVIQSHSLNGRFIVAKGKHTGTESN
;
A
#
# COMPACT_ATOMS: atom_id res chain seq x y z
N MET A 1 3.77 -20.73 -10.83
CA MET A 1 2.42 -20.29 -10.38
C MET A 1 1.48 -20.45 -11.55
N SER A 2 0.32 -21.04 -11.35
CA SER A 2 -0.74 -21.16 -12.37
C SER A 2 -1.68 -19.98 -12.16
N PHE A 3 -1.83 -19.08 -13.13
CA PHE A 3 -2.78 -17.96 -13.09
C PHE A 3 -4.16 -18.42 -13.57
N TRP A 4 -4.66 -19.49 -12.95
CA TRP A 4 -5.94 -20.09 -13.27
C TRP A 4 -6.96 -19.72 -12.18
N MET A 5 -8.18 -19.41 -12.58
CA MET A 5 -9.31 -19.03 -11.72
C MET A 5 -8.97 -17.89 -10.74
N ARG A 6 -9.45 -16.72 -11.07
CA ARG A 6 -9.32 -15.54 -10.19
C ARG A 6 -10.16 -15.73 -8.95
N GLU A 7 -9.60 -15.39 -7.82
CA GLU A 7 -10.29 -15.36 -6.54
C GLU A 7 -10.17 -13.98 -5.92
N ALA A 8 -11.29 -13.42 -5.50
CA ALA A 8 -11.27 -12.25 -4.64
C ALA A 8 -12.37 -12.34 -3.59
N SER A 9 -12.07 -11.79 -2.42
CA SER A 9 -13.03 -11.66 -1.33
C SER A 9 -12.94 -10.27 -0.70
N LEU A 10 -14.11 -9.67 -0.49
CA LEU A 10 -14.27 -8.37 0.14
C LEU A 10 -14.99 -8.57 1.49
N GLN A 11 -14.32 -8.21 2.57
CA GLN A 11 -14.94 -8.15 3.90
C GLN A 11 -15.31 -6.70 4.22
N ILE A 12 -16.53 -6.46 4.70
CA ILE A 12 -17.02 -5.16 5.16
C ILE A 12 -17.64 -5.37 6.55
N GLY A 13 -16.99 -4.83 7.58
CA GLY A 13 -17.34 -5.11 8.96
C GLY A 13 -17.23 -6.61 9.27
N SER A 14 -18.32 -7.22 9.69
CA SER A 14 -18.40 -8.66 9.99
C SER A 14 -18.79 -9.54 8.80
N LYS A 15 -19.15 -8.94 7.66
CA LYS A 15 -19.63 -9.69 6.49
C LYS A 15 -18.51 -9.87 5.46
N LYS A 16 -18.35 -11.09 4.97
CA LYS A 16 -17.41 -11.46 3.91
C LYS A 16 -18.15 -11.89 2.66
N TYR A 17 -17.72 -11.38 1.52
CA TYR A 17 -18.24 -11.67 0.18
C TYR A 17 -17.13 -12.23 -0.70
N SER A 18 -17.44 -13.20 -1.54
CA SER A 18 -16.59 -13.67 -2.64
C SER A 18 -17.13 -13.17 -3.98
N MET A 19 -16.33 -13.22 -5.04
CA MET A 19 -16.79 -12.91 -6.38
C MET A 19 -17.90 -13.84 -6.86
N ASP A 20 -18.03 -15.05 -6.29
CA ASP A 20 -19.10 -16.00 -6.64
C ASP A 20 -20.49 -15.57 -6.14
N ASN A 21 -20.55 -14.78 -5.08
CA ASN A 21 -21.81 -14.40 -4.43
C ASN A 21 -22.12 -12.90 -4.46
N LEU A 22 -21.17 -12.09 -4.86
CA LEU A 22 -21.33 -10.63 -4.99
C LEU A 22 -20.41 -10.10 -6.08
N TYR A 23 -20.98 -9.42 -7.06
CA TYR A 23 -20.16 -8.64 -7.97
C TYR A 23 -19.65 -7.37 -7.31
N PHE A 24 -18.32 -7.18 -7.33
CA PHE A 24 -17.67 -5.97 -6.86
C PHE A 24 -16.42 -5.63 -7.68
N GLU A 25 -16.16 -4.36 -7.77
CA GLU A 25 -14.97 -3.79 -8.39
C GLU A 25 -14.10 -3.15 -7.32
N PHE A 26 -12.80 -3.12 -7.56
CA PHE A 26 -11.87 -2.43 -6.67
C PHE A 26 -10.77 -1.70 -7.41
N GLU A 27 -10.33 -0.61 -6.82
CA GLU A 27 -9.15 0.15 -7.21
C GLU A 27 -8.35 0.48 -5.94
N VAL A 28 -7.15 -0.04 -5.86
CA VAL A 28 -6.25 0.09 -4.71
C VAL A 28 -4.94 0.69 -5.20
N PRO A 29 -4.84 2.02 -5.27
CA PRO A 29 -3.57 2.68 -5.57
C PRO A 29 -2.61 2.53 -4.39
N PHE A 30 -1.34 2.48 -4.70
CA PHE A 30 -0.26 2.45 -3.72
C PHE A 30 0.94 3.27 -4.20
N GLU A 31 1.66 3.86 -3.27
CA GLU A 31 2.83 4.69 -3.54
C GLU A 31 3.82 4.58 -2.39
N ASP A 32 5.12 4.57 -2.73
CA ASP A 32 6.21 4.66 -1.75
C ASP A 32 6.34 6.10 -1.26
N SER A 33 5.39 6.50 -0.44
CA SER A 33 5.29 7.84 0.12
C SER A 33 4.85 7.79 1.58
N ASP A 34 5.00 8.90 2.26
CA ASP A 34 4.57 9.07 3.65
C ASP A 34 3.08 9.40 3.80
N THR A 35 2.31 9.21 2.72
CA THR A 35 0.85 9.36 2.71
C THR A 35 0.15 8.06 3.07
N ILE A 36 -1.07 8.19 3.59
CA ILE A 36 -1.86 7.02 3.93
C ILE A 36 -2.48 6.41 2.68
N GLN A 37 -2.41 5.08 2.57
CA GLN A 37 -3.04 4.35 1.47
C GLN A 37 -4.57 4.47 1.53
N THR A 38 -5.18 4.74 0.39
CA THR A 38 -6.64 4.77 0.21
C THR A 38 -7.05 3.74 -0.84
N ALA A 39 -8.30 3.27 -0.77
CA ALA A 39 -8.85 2.34 -1.75
C ALA A 39 -10.30 2.71 -2.07
N LYS A 40 -10.75 2.33 -3.26
CA LYS A 40 -12.13 2.49 -3.71
C LYS A 40 -12.71 1.14 -4.08
N PHE A 41 -13.95 0.93 -3.67
CA PHE A 41 -14.70 -0.27 -3.96
C PHE A 41 -16.08 0.10 -4.50
N LYS A 42 -16.59 -0.68 -5.45
CA LYS A 42 -17.97 -0.64 -5.86
C LYS A 42 -18.57 -2.02 -5.67
N ALA A 43 -19.63 -2.14 -4.92
CA ALA A 43 -20.36 -3.38 -4.72
C ALA A 43 -21.77 -3.24 -5.28
N TYR A 44 -22.21 -4.23 -6.03
CA TYR A 44 -23.45 -4.20 -6.77
C TYR A 44 -24.53 -5.02 -6.05
N ASN A 45 -25.73 -4.48 -6.03
CA ASN A 45 -26.94 -5.16 -5.55
C ASN A 45 -26.86 -5.71 -4.10
N LEU A 46 -26.12 -5.02 -3.23
CA LEU A 46 -26.16 -5.29 -1.80
C LEU A 46 -27.57 -5.12 -1.25
N SER A 47 -27.99 -5.99 -0.34
CA SER A 47 -29.29 -5.87 0.33
C SER A 47 -29.42 -4.54 1.05
N GLU A 48 -30.65 -4.03 1.18
CA GLU A 48 -30.91 -2.76 1.87
C GLU A 48 -30.36 -2.73 3.29
N ASN A 49 -30.54 -3.83 4.03
CA ASN A 49 -30.00 -3.96 5.39
C ASN A 49 -28.46 -3.88 5.42
N THR A 50 -27.79 -4.47 4.43
CA THR A 50 -26.34 -4.37 4.33
C THR A 50 -25.91 -2.97 3.99
N ARG A 51 -26.53 -2.34 2.99
CA ARG A 51 -26.21 -0.96 2.61
C ARG A 51 -26.34 0.01 3.79
N LYS A 52 -27.47 -0.04 4.51
CA LYS A 52 -27.70 0.80 5.69
C LYS A 52 -26.80 0.46 6.88
N GLY A 53 -26.25 -0.74 6.91
CA GLY A 53 -25.37 -1.22 7.99
C GLY A 53 -23.92 -0.77 7.85
N ILE A 54 -23.47 -0.37 6.66
CA ILE A 54 -22.08 0.07 6.44
C ILE A 54 -21.87 1.45 7.08
N LYS A 55 -20.90 1.53 8.00
CA LYS A 55 -20.59 2.76 8.74
C LYS A 55 -19.13 3.14 8.55
N ARG A 56 -18.88 4.45 8.70
CA ARG A 56 -17.53 4.95 8.81
C ARG A 56 -16.80 4.29 10.00
N GLY A 57 -15.57 3.83 9.77
CA GLY A 57 -14.78 3.10 10.77
C GLY A 57 -14.92 1.58 10.69
N ASP A 58 -15.90 1.05 9.95
CA ASP A 58 -16.01 -0.40 9.75
C ASP A 58 -14.74 -0.92 9.06
N VAL A 59 -14.24 -2.05 9.54
CA VAL A 59 -13.08 -2.72 8.93
C VAL A 59 -13.43 -3.17 7.52
N ILE A 60 -12.52 -2.94 6.58
CA ILE A 60 -12.61 -3.44 5.21
C ILE A 60 -11.32 -4.15 4.84
N ILE A 61 -11.45 -5.37 4.31
CA ILE A 61 -10.33 -6.21 3.90
C ILE A 61 -10.61 -6.70 2.49
N LEU A 62 -9.67 -6.47 1.58
CA LEU A 62 -9.67 -7.06 0.25
C LEU A 62 -8.56 -8.10 0.16
N ASN A 63 -8.93 -9.34 -0.10
CA ASN A 63 -7.98 -10.36 -0.53
C ASN A 63 -8.26 -10.69 -1.99
N ALA A 64 -7.22 -10.80 -2.79
CA ALA A 64 -7.36 -11.23 -4.17
C ALA A 64 -6.09 -11.93 -4.67
N GLY A 65 -6.26 -12.69 -5.74
CA GLY A 65 -5.20 -13.50 -6.35
C GLY A 65 -5.77 -14.53 -7.31
N TYR A 66 -5.14 -15.67 -7.36
CA TYR A 66 -5.52 -16.81 -8.17
C TYR A 66 -5.65 -18.05 -7.28
N GLU A 67 -6.35 -19.08 -7.75
CA GLU A 67 -6.57 -20.33 -7.01
C GLU A 67 -5.25 -20.86 -6.41
N GLY A 68 -5.26 -21.01 -5.09
CA GLY A 68 -4.08 -21.45 -4.32
C GLY A 68 -3.03 -20.38 -4.01
N ASP A 69 -3.21 -19.13 -4.48
CA ASP A 69 -2.31 -18.00 -4.20
C ASP A 69 -3.08 -16.68 -4.06
N VAL A 70 -3.76 -16.54 -2.92
CA VAL A 70 -4.59 -15.38 -2.58
C VAL A 70 -4.06 -14.71 -1.34
N GLY A 71 -3.93 -13.39 -1.36
CA GLY A 71 -3.48 -12.63 -0.21
C GLY A 71 -4.11 -11.24 -0.10
N ALA A 72 -3.78 -10.56 1.00
CA ALA A 72 -4.32 -9.25 1.31
C ALA A 72 -3.72 -8.18 0.39
N ILE A 73 -4.57 -7.51 -0.38
CA ILE A 73 -4.25 -6.34 -1.19
C ILE A 73 -4.49 -5.05 -0.41
N PHE A 74 -5.53 -5.04 0.42
CA PHE A 74 -5.86 -3.88 1.22
C PHE A 74 -6.49 -4.28 2.55
N VAL A 75 -6.02 -3.63 3.62
CA VAL A 75 -6.61 -3.69 4.96
C VAL A 75 -6.78 -2.27 5.47
N GLY A 76 -7.99 -1.90 5.87
CA GLY A 76 -8.27 -0.54 6.33
C GLY A 76 -9.67 -0.40 6.93
N GLN A 77 -10.14 0.84 6.95
CA GLN A 77 -11.44 1.21 7.49
C GLN A 77 -12.21 2.05 6.47
N VAL A 78 -13.52 1.89 6.46
CA VAL A 78 -14.43 2.69 5.65
C VAL A 78 -14.32 4.16 6.05
N SER A 79 -13.93 5.01 5.13
CA SER A 79 -13.85 6.47 5.32
C SER A 79 -15.12 7.17 4.83
N ALA A 80 -15.74 6.68 3.75
CA ALA A 80 -17.01 7.17 3.22
C ALA A 80 -17.74 6.03 2.51
N CYS A 81 -19.06 6.11 2.51
CA CYS A 81 -19.94 5.18 1.79
C CYS A 81 -21.10 5.96 1.18
N SER A 82 -21.42 5.69 -0.08
CA SER A 82 -22.57 6.24 -0.76
C SER A 82 -23.31 5.16 -1.55
N HIS A 83 -24.59 5.36 -1.74
CA HIS A 83 -25.44 4.43 -2.46
C HIS A 83 -26.18 5.18 -3.56
N LYS A 84 -26.18 4.64 -4.76
CA LYS A 84 -26.94 5.18 -5.87
C LYS A 84 -27.69 4.05 -6.59
N HIS A 85 -28.87 4.36 -7.07
CA HIS A 85 -29.61 3.51 -7.97
C HIS A 85 -29.36 3.97 -9.41
N GLN A 86 -28.84 3.08 -10.23
CA GLN A 86 -28.54 3.38 -11.62
C GLN A 86 -29.12 2.25 -12.50
N ASN A 87 -30.04 2.63 -13.40
CA ASN A 87 -30.79 1.67 -14.20
C ASN A 87 -31.55 0.69 -13.28
N THR A 88 -31.22 -0.60 -13.32
CA THR A 88 -31.83 -1.66 -12.52
C THR A 88 -31.00 -2.05 -11.30
N GLU A 89 -29.83 -1.41 -11.09
CA GLU A 89 -28.85 -1.85 -10.11
C GLU A 89 -28.68 -0.83 -8.97
N TRP A 90 -28.45 -1.37 -7.79
CA TRP A 90 -27.94 -0.61 -6.66
C TRP A 90 -26.43 -0.68 -6.60
N ILE A 91 -25.78 0.46 -6.76
CA ILE A 91 -24.33 0.58 -6.66
C ILE A 91 -23.96 1.18 -5.31
N THR A 92 -23.16 0.49 -4.54
CA THR A 92 -22.58 0.97 -3.28
C THR A 92 -21.12 1.32 -3.51
N GLU A 93 -20.81 2.61 -3.45
CA GLU A 93 -19.44 3.11 -3.58
C GLU A 93 -18.86 3.30 -2.18
N ILE A 94 -17.72 2.65 -1.92
CA ILE A 94 -17.05 2.67 -0.62
C ILE A 94 -15.64 3.20 -0.83
N SER A 95 -15.29 4.25 -0.09
CA SER A 95 -13.91 4.70 0.06
C SER A 95 -13.36 4.19 1.38
N ALA A 96 -12.13 3.71 1.38
CA ALA A 96 -11.48 3.20 2.57
C ALA A 96 -10.07 3.76 2.71
N THR A 97 -9.55 3.74 3.94
CA THR A 97 -8.23 4.30 4.29
C THR A 97 -7.53 3.37 5.28
N ALA A 98 -6.28 3.04 5.03
CA ALA A 98 -5.49 2.22 5.95
C ALA A 98 -5.23 2.97 7.26
N ALA A 99 -5.30 2.28 8.42
CA ALA A 99 -4.99 2.82 9.75
C ALA A 99 -5.61 4.21 10.06
N MET A 100 -6.86 4.45 9.60
CA MET A 100 -7.51 5.77 9.61
C MET A 100 -7.59 6.38 11.02
N ASP A 101 -8.01 5.62 12.02
CA ASP A 101 -8.20 6.13 13.38
C ASP A 101 -6.88 6.54 14.03
N GLN A 102 -5.87 5.69 13.93
CA GLN A 102 -4.53 5.96 14.45
C GLN A 102 -3.92 7.18 13.73
N TRP A 103 -4.08 7.23 12.40
CA TRP A 103 -3.57 8.33 11.58
C TRP A 103 -4.17 9.69 11.96
N LEU A 104 -5.46 9.74 12.23
CA LEU A 104 -6.16 10.99 12.52
C LEU A 104 -6.08 11.41 13.98
N ASN A 105 -6.13 10.45 14.92
CA ASN A 105 -6.48 10.69 16.31
C ASN A 105 -5.32 10.50 17.30
N SER A 106 -4.27 9.74 16.95
CA SER A 106 -3.15 9.53 17.88
C SER A 106 -2.37 10.82 18.11
N LYS A 107 -2.23 11.17 19.39
CA LYS A 107 -1.52 12.37 19.84
C LYS A 107 -0.45 12.01 20.87
N VAL A 108 0.60 12.80 20.92
CA VAL A 108 1.69 12.71 21.90
C VAL A 108 1.97 14.08 22.51
N SER A 109 2.34 14.08 23.78
CA SER A 109 2.94 15.23 24.46
C SER A 109 3.99 14.66 25.40
N LYS A 110 5.23 14.56 24.94
CA LYS A 110 6.32 13.89 25.66
C LYS A 110 7.66 14.58 25.36
N THR A 111 8.50 14.65 26.39
CA THR A 111 9.86 15.17 26.30
C THR A 111 10.85 14.04 26.51
N TYR A 112 11.80 13.90 25.61
CA TYR A 112 12.89 12.94 25.69
C TYR A 112 14.17 13.63 26.16
N ALA A 113 14.92 12.93 27.02
CA ALA A 113 16.12 13.46 27.64
C ALA A 113 17.25 13.74 26.64
N LYS A 114 18.21 14.55 27.07
CA LYS A 114 19.47 14.76 26.35
C LYS A 114 20.16 13.41 26.11
N GLY A 115 20.62 13.17 24.88
CA GLY A 115 21.32 11.95 24.48
C GLY A 115 20.41 10.82 24.03
N SER A 116 19.07 10.99 24.07
CA SER A 116 18.14 9.98 23.50
C SER A 116 18.37 9.80 22.01
N THR A 117 18.26 8.57 21.55
CA THR A 117 18.43 8.21 20.14
C THR A 117 17.10 8.24 19.38
N ALA A 118 17.15 8.51 18.09
CA ALA A 118 15.97 8.45 17.23
C ALA A 118 15.27 7.08 17.31
N LYS A 119 16.04 5.99 17.37
CA LYS A 119 15.48 4.63 17.48
C LYS A 119 14.62 4.45 18.73
N GLU A 120 15.07 4.91 19.88
CA GLU A 120 14.33 4.85 21.15
C GLU A 120 13.03 5.68 21.06
N ILE A 121 13.14 6.91 20.55
CA ILE A 121 12.01 7.82 20.43
C ILE A 121 10.97 7.28 19.44
N VAL A 122 11.40 6.81 18.28
CA VAL A 122 10.50 6.24 17.26
C VAL A 122 9.82 4.97 17.78
N SER A 123 10.55 4.09 18.49
CA SER A 123 9.95 2.90 19.11
C SER A 123 8.84 3.26 20.09
N ASP A 124 9.06 4.27 20.94
CA ASP A 124 8.05 4.75 21.88
C ASP A 124 6.85 5.40 21.17
N LEU A 125 7.11 6.20 20.13
CA LEU A 125 6.05 6.81 19.32
C LEU A 125 5.23 5.76 18.54
N LEU A 126 5.83 4.69 18.06
CA LEU A 126 5.12 3.58 17.39
C LEU A 126 4.21 2.84 18.37
N ASN A 127 4.64 2.63 19.62
CA ASN A 127 3.79 2.06 20.66
C ASN A 127 2.57 2.96 20.94
N ILE A 128 2.77 4.29 21.01
CA ILE A 128 1.66 5.25 21.17
C ILE A 128 0.76 5.27 19.94
N PHE A 129 1.35 5.12 18.74
CA PHE A 129 0.61 5.08 17.49
C PHE A 129 -0.35 3.90 17.43
N GLY A 130 0.03 2.76 17.99
CA GLY A 130 -0.83 1.58 18.12
C GLY A 130 -1.12 0.90 16.78
N VAL A 131 -0.19 0.99 15.83
CA VAL A 131 -0.25 0.31 14.53
C VAL A 131 0.78 -0.80 14.52
N GLU A 132 0.47 -1.92 13.88
CA GLU A 132 1.38 -3.05 13.74
C GLU A 132 2.69 -2.62 13.04
N ILE A 133 3.81 -3.18 13.47
CA ILE A 133 5.13 -2.89 12.91
C ILE A 133 5.51 -4.04 11.98
N GLY A 134 5.56 -3.78 10.67
CA GLY A 134 5.99 -4.74 9.66
C GLY A 134 7.51 -4.80 9.54
N ASP A 135 8.19 -3.64 9.55
CA ASP A 135 9.66 -3.52 9.56
C ASP A 135 10.09 -2.23 10.25
N PHE A 136 11.18 -2.29 11.03
CA PHE A 136 11.73 -1.13 11.70
C PHE A 136 13.25 -1.11 11.68
N SER A 137 13.79 -0.41 10.71
CA SER A 137 15.24 -0.20 10.54
C SER A 137 15.51 1.22 10.04
N LEU A 138 16.09 2.06 10.89
CA LEU A 138 16.46 3.42 10.50
C LEU A 138 17.73 3.43 9.65
N ALA A 139 17.74 4.19 8.56
CA ALA A 139 18.93 4.42 7.74
C ALA A 139 20.02 5.14 8.54
N THR A 140 19.63 6.09 9.38
CA THR A 140 20.52 6.81 10.30
C THR A 140 19.87 6.88 11.68
N ASN A 141 20.61 6.50 12.73
CA ASN A 141 20.14 6.64 14.12
C ASN A 141 20.69 7.93 14.73
N LYS A 142 19.95 9.03 14.57
CA LYS A 142 20.33 10.35 15.08
C LYS A 142 20.27 10.38 16.60
N VAL A 143 21.27 11.00 17.23
CA VAL A 143 21.29 11.31 18.68
C VAL A 143 20.87 12.76 18.89
N TYR A 144 20.01 13.00 19.86
CA TYR A 144 19.50 14.34 20.21
C TYR A 144 20.27 14.92 21.42
N ASP A 145 21.34 15.62 21.18
CA ASP A 145 22.23 16.18 22.21
C ASP A 145 21.57 17.17 23.17
N ARG A 146 20.46 17.76 22.78
CA ARG A 146 19.68 18.71 23.62
C ARG A 146 18.36 18.12 24.09
N GLY A 147 18.11 16.84 23.81
CA GLY A 147 16.81 16.23 23.98
C GLY A 147 15.83 16.59 22.85
N LEU A 148 14.62 16.09 22.94
CA LEU A 148 13.58 16.31 21.94
C LEU A 148 12.21 16.44 22.59
N VAL A 149 11.44 17.44 22.16
CA VAL A 149 10.03 17.58 22.51
C VAL A 149 9.17 17.12 21.35
N CYS A 150 8.29 16.16 21.61
CA CYS A 150 7.25 15.71 20.70
C CYS A 150 5.89 16.16 21.25
N ASN A 151 5.21 17.03 20.51
CA ASN A 151 3.91 17.57 20.93
C ASN A 151 3.00 17.75 19.71
N GLY A 152 1.93 16.97 19.63
CA GLY A 152 0.99 17.02 18.53
C GLY A 152 0.53 15.66 18.05
N LYS A 153 0.30 15.50 16.75
CA LYS A 153 -0.08 14.22 16.17
C LYS A 153 1.13 13.30 16.05
N VAL A 154 0.97 12.05 16.47
CA VAL A 154 2.05 11.05 16.43
C VAL A 154 2.60 10.87 15.03
N LYS A 155 1.73 10.87 13.99
CA LYS A 155 2.16 10.77 12.60
C LYS A 155 3.12 11.87 12.17
N ASP A 156 2.87 13.11 12.59
CA ASP A 156 3.69 14.26 12.18
C ASP A 156 5.06 14.20 12.86
N GLU A 157 5.10 13.76 14.12
CA GLU A 157 6.34 13.54 14.85
C GLU A 157 7.14 12.36 14.28
N LEU A 158 6.47 11.26 13.94
CA LEU A 158 7.11 10.12 13.25
C LEU A 158 7.71 10.55 11.90
N LYS A 159 6.94 11.27 11.07
CA LYS A 159 7.47 11.81 9.81
C LYS A 159 8.68 12.72 10.03
N ARG A 160 8.59 13.64 10.98
CA ARG A 160 9.68 14.55 11.29
C ARG A 160 10.97 13.80 11.66
N ILE A 161 10.88 12.80 12.54
CA ILE A 161 12.03 12.04 13.01
C ILE A 161 12.53 11.05 11.94
N VAL A 162 11.62 10.23 11.41
CA VAL A 162 11.97 9.14 10.49
C VAL A 162 12.43 9.68 9.15
N VAL A 163 11.64 10.58 8.52
CA VAL A 163 11.91 11.06 7.17
C VAL A 163 12.93 12.19 7.19
N ASN A 164 12.71 13.23 8.00
CA ASN A 164 13.54 14.43 7.94
C ASN A 164 14.87 14.24 8.67
N ASP A 165 14.87 13.68 9.87
CA ASP A 165 16.04 13.53 10.70
C ASP A 165 16.87 12.28 10.37
N CYS A 166 16.22 11.13 10.20
CA CYS A 166 16.86 9.83 9.97
C CYS A 166 16.98 9.45 8.49
N LYS A 167 16.42 10.25 7.56
CA LYS A 167 16.45 9.99 6.11
C LYS A 167 15.94 8.59 5.75
N SER A 168 14.99 8.09 6.51
CA SER A 168 14.39 6.76 6.36
C SER A 168 13.02 6.86 5.69
N ARG A 169 12.62 5.78 5.02
CA ARG A 169 11.25 5.62 4.52
C ARG A 169 10.29 5.46 5.68
N PHE A 170 9.10 6.05 5.56
CA PHE A 170 7.97 5.84 6.45
C PHE A 170 6.74 5.50 5.62
N LEU A 171 6.25 4.29 5.72
CA LEU A 171 5.16 3.76 4.90
C LEU A 171 4.14 3.02 5.76
N ILE A 172 2.85 3.17 5.48
CA ILE A 172 1.77 2.37 6.08
C ILE A 172 1.11 1.57 4.96
N ARG A 173 1.17 0.25 5.08
CA ARG A 173 0.59 -0.70 4.13
C ARG A 173 -0.13 -1.83 4.86
N ASN A 174 -1.33 -2.18 4.39
CA ASN A 174 -2.15 -3.28 4.95
C ASN A 174 -2.30 -3.23 6.49
N GLY A 175 -2.37 -2.02 7.04
CA GLY A 175 -2.51 -1.82 8.49
C GLY A 175 -1.20 -1.86 9.28
N SER A 176 -0.05 -2.10 8.67
CA SER A 176 1.27 -2.16 9.33
C SER A 176 2.17 -1.00 8.90
N VAL A 177 3.05 -0.55 9.79
CA VAL A 177 4.08 0.47 9.53
C VAL A 177 5.37 -0.19 9.08
N PHE A 178 5.98 0.35 8.03
CA PHE A 178 7.30 -0.01 7.55
C PHE A 178 8.22 1.21 7.61
N ILE A 179 9.37 1.02 8.28
CA ILE A 179 10.43 2.03 8.39
C ILE A 179 11.73 1.38 7.98
N ASN A 180 12.32 1.83 6.88
CA ASN A 180 13.59 1.28 6.40
C ASN A 180 14.36 2.30 5.56
N ASP A 181 15.55 1.88 5.09
CA ASP A 181 16.39 2.68 4.20
C ASP A 181 15.69 2.84 2.84
N PRO A 182 15.43 4.08 2.37
CA PRO A 182 14.73 4.30 1.10
C PRO A 182 15.51 3.84 -0.14
N THR A 183 16.83 3.66 -0.01
CA THR A 183 17.67 3.13 -1.11
C THR A 183 17.55 1.62 -1.26
N LYS A 184 16.98 0.95 -0.27
CA LYS A 184 16.76 -0.50 -0.26
C LYS A 184 15.28 -0.81 -0.43
N GLY A 185 14.97 -1.72 -1.34
CA GLY A 185 13.62 -2.29 -1.46
C GLY A 185 13.36 -3.34 -0.38
N ILE A 186 12.09 -3.54 -0.06
CA ILE A 186 11.64 -4.67 0.76
C ILE A 186 11.77 -5.93 -0.10
N ALA A 187 12.67 -6.83 0.31
CA ALA A 187 12.92 -8.05 -0.46
C ALA A 187 11.77 -9.04 -0.30
N ASN A 188 11.11 -9.39 -1.39
CA ASN A 188 10.05 -10.41 -1.42
C ASN A 188 10.37 -11.60 -2.35
N GLY A 189 11.52 -11.58 -3.04
CA GLY A 189 11.94 -12.63 -3.96
C GLY A 189 11.14 -12.73 -5.25
N LEU A 190 10.30 -11.72 -5.56
CA LEU A 190 9.43 -11.74 -6.73
C LEU A 190 10.23 -11.54 -8.03
N VAL A 191 10.03 -12.46 -8.98
CA VAL A 191 10.58 -12.40 -10.33
C VAL A 191 9.43 -12.30 -11.33
N LEU A 192 9.36 -11.17 -12.04
CA LEU A 192 8.36 -10.91 -13.08
C LEU A 192 8.92 -11.26 -14.45
N THR A 193 8.33 -12.28 -15.05
CA THR A 193 8.59 -12.73 -16.42
C THR A 193 7.29 -12.81 -17.18
N PRO A 194 7.28 -12.92 -18.53
CA PRO A 194 6.06 -13.19 -19.27
C PRO A 194 5.32 -14.45 -18.77
N GLN A 195 6.05 -15.45 -18.28
CA GLN A 195 5.48 -16.70 -17.76
C GLN A 195 4.95 -16.53 -16.32
N SER A 196 5.46 -15.55 -15.56
CA SER A 196 4.98 -15.22 -14.21
C SER A 196 4.02 -14.02 -14.18
N GLY A 197 3.37 -13.73 -15.32
CA GLY A 197 2.29 -12.75 -15.40
C GLY A 197 2.69 -11.33 -15.77
N LEU A 198 3.94 -11.08 -16.18
CA LEU A 198 4.32 -9.80 -16.78
C LEU A 198 3.63 -9.68 -18.16
N LEU A 199 2.84 -8.63 -18.33
CA LEU A 199 2.18 -8.37 -19.62
C LEU A 199 3.15 -7.63 -20.55
N LEU A 200 3.14 -8.03 -21.82
CA LEU A 200 3.87 -7.33 -22.87
C LEU A 200 2.99 -6.13 -23.28
N SER A 201 3.31 -4.95 -22.77
CA SER A 201 2.54 -3.75 -23.10
C SER A 201 2.61 -3.44 -24.60
N GLY A 202 1.49 -3.62 -25.30
CA GLY A 202 1.17 -2.88 -26.50
C GLY A 202 0.47 -1.58 -26.07
N ASN A 203 0.93 -0.48 -26.63
CA ASN A 203 0.45 0.89 -26.51
C ASN A 203 -0.89 1.10 -25.79
N GLU A 204 -0.85 1.84 -24.70
CA GLU A 204 -1.91 2.34 -23.83
C GLU A 204 -1.94 1.64 -22.46
N VAL A 205 -1.34 2.32 -21.49
CA VAL A 205 -1.02 1.77 -20.19
C VAL A 205 -1.76 2.53 -19.11
N GLU A 206 -2.49 1.81 -18.29
CA GLU A 206 -2.83 2.27 -16.96
C GLU A 206 -1.75 1.82 -15.98
N GLU A 207 -1.18 2.76 -15.29
CA GLU A 207 0.15 2.79 -14.69
C GLU A 207 0.42 1.83 -13.53
N THR A 208 1.39 0.94 -13.69
CA THR A 208 2.21 0.46 -12.56
C THR A 208 3.64 0.99 -12.75
N VAL A 209 4.06 1.96 -11.94
CA VAL A 209 5.37 2.60 -12.06
C VAL A 209 6.36 1.90 -11.15
N ILE A 210 7.45 1.41 -11.70
CA ILE A 210 8.52 0.73 -11.00
C ILE A 210 9.78 1.61 -11.08
N ALA A 211 10.29 2.07 -9.94
CA ALA A 211 11.50 2.88 -9.88
C ALA A 211 12.75 2.00 -9.86
N VAL A 212 13.78 2.45 -10.56
CA VAL A 212 15.10 1.79 -10.57
C VAL A 212 15.88 2.23 -9.33
N GLY A 213 16.20 1.30 -8.44
CA GLY A 213 17.20 1.52 -7.39
C GLY A 213 18.60 1.67 -8.01
N SER A 214 19.41 2.58 -7.45
CA SER A 214 20.73 2.90 -7.95
C SER A 214 21.74 1.78 -7.69
N ASP A 215 21.72 0.74 -8.50
CA ASP A 215 22.90 -0.07 -8.76
C ASP A 215 23.20 0.02 -10.24
N SER A 216 24.35 0.59 -10.51
CA SER A 216 24.88 1.03 -11.79
C SER A 216 24.83 -0.07 -12.86
N GLN A 217 23.75 -0.11 -13.64
CA GLN A 217 23.81 -0.55 -15.04
C GLN A 217 22.88 0.32 -15.89
N LYS A 218 23.48 1.05 -16.80
CA LYS A 218 22.81 1.90 -17.78
C LYS A 218 22.01 1.02 -18.75
N SER A 219 20.71 0.97 -18.56
CA SER A 219 19.80 0.58 -19.64
C SER A 219 19.13 1.84 -20.19
N SER A 220 19.01 1.92 -21.51
CA SER A 220 18.41 3.03 -22.23
C SER A 220 16.90 3.06 -22.03
N ALA A 221 16.47 3.65 -20.91
CA ALA A 221 15.07 3.99 -20.67
C ALA A 221 14.88 5.48 -20.89
N THR A 222 13.79 5.88 -21.49
CA THR A 222 13.43 7.27 -21.76
C THR A 222 13.43 8.08 -20.47
N LYS A 223 14.29 9.09 -20.38
CA LYS A 223 14.41 9.98 -19.23
C LYS A 223 13.16 10.85 -19.13
N SER A 224 12.41 10.73 -18.05
CA SER A 224 11.59 11.83 -17.53
C SER A 224 12.39 12.64 -16.53
N GLU A 225 12.14 13.93 -16.39
CA GLU A 225 12.94 14.86 -15.60
C GLU A 225 12.96 14.61 -14.08
N GLU A 226 12.21 13.61 -13.58
CA GLU A 226 12.05 13.28 -12.14
C GLU A 226 12.62 11.92 -11.71
N GLY A 227 13.45 11.29 -12.52
CA GLY A 227 14.04 9.98 -12.18
C GLY A 227 13.82 8.92 -13.26
N ASN A 228 14.60 7.85 -13.21
CA ASN A 228 14.48 6.75 -14.18
C ASN A 228 13.37 5.78 -13.74
N TYR A 229 12.12 6.07 -14.10
CA TYR A 229 10.99 5.19 -13.87
C TYR A 229 10.68 4.36 -15.11
N VAL A 230 10.25 3.13 -14.90
CA VAL A 230 9.75 2.25 -15.93
C VAL A 230 8.36 1.76 -15.52
N THR A 231 7.38 1.97 -16.38
CA THR A 231 6.03 1.47 -16.17
C THR A 231 5.88 0.08 -16.77
N ARG A 232 5.28 -0.83 -16.03
CA ARG A 232 4.97 -2.20 -16.47
C ARG A 232 3.62 -2.62 -15.91
N GLU A 233 2.94 -3.43 -16.69
CA GLU A 233 1.67 -4.04 -16.34
C GLU A 233 1.87 -5.54 -16.10
N CYS A 234 1.19 -6.08 -15.11
CA CYS A 234 1.24 -7.51 -14.82
C CYS A 234 -0.14 -8.00 -14.37
N LEU A 235 -0.33 -9.30 -14.44
CA LEU A 235 -1.47 -9.96 -13.80
C LEU A 235 -1.51 -9.62 -12.32
N LEU A 236 -2.71 -9.59 -11.74
CA LEU A 236 -2.90 -9.25 -10.33
C LEU A 236 -1.98 -10.09 -9.44
N ASN A 237 -1.18 -9.41 -8.62
CA ASN A 237 -0.26 -10.07 -7.70
C ASN A 237 -0.20 -9.28 -6.39
N TYR A 238 -0.73 -9.86 -5.31
CA TYR A 238 -0.77 -9.22 -3.99
C TYR A 238 0.60 -9.03 -3.35
N HIS A 239 1.65 -9.72 -3.85
CA HIS A 239 3.02 -9.50 -3.41
C HIS A 239 3.62 -8.19 -3.94
N ILE A 240 2.99 -7.55 -4.94
CA ILE A 240 3.46 -6.27 -5.45
C ILE A 240 2.85 -5.16 -4.62
N GLY A 241 3.70 -4.35 -4.03
CA GLY A 241 3.28 -3.19 -3.25
C GLY A 241 4.38 -2.14 -3.19
N PRO A 242 4.13 -1.00 -2.55
CA PRO A 242 5.08 0.09 -2.49
C PRO A 242 6.35 -0.32 -1.76
N ALA A 243 7.48 0.18 -2.23
CA ALA A 243 8.82 -0.10 -1.71
C ALA A 243 9.31 -1.56 -1.86
N GLU A 244 8.55 -2.46 -2.47
CA GLU A 244 8.99 -3.83 -2.70
C GLU A 244 10.02 -3.93 -3.82
N GLN A 245 10.94 -4.87 -3.66
CA GLN A 245 11.96 -5.15 -4.65
C GLN A 245 11.47 -6.24 -5.60
N VAL A 246 11.44 -5.94 -6.90
CA VAL A 246 11.06 -6.88 -7.95
C VAL A 246 12.21 -7.06 -8.94
N VAL A 247 12.38 -8.29 -9.42
CA VAL A 247 13.29 -8.59 -10.53
C VAL A 247 12.46 -8.74 -11.78
N ILE A 248 12.73 -7.93 -12.80
CA ILE A 248 12.06 -8.05 -14.11
C ILE A 248 12.99 -8.76 -15.07
N GLN A 249 12.46 -9.75 -15.78
CA GLN A 249 13.15 -10.48 -16.83
C GLN A 249 12.24 -10.55 -18.06
N SER A 250 12.52 -9.72 -19.05
CA SER A 250 11.80 -9.67 -20.33
C SER A 250 12.74 -9.39 -21.50
N HIS A 251 12.24 -9.48 -22.70
CA HIS A 251 13.03 -9.16 -23.91
C HIS A 251 13.55 -7.72 -23.91
N SER A 252 12.77 -6.76 -23.38
CA SER A 252 13.07 -5.32 -23.43
C SER A 252 13.66 -4.76 -22.15
N LEU A 253 13.53 -5.47 -21.02
CA LEU A 253 13.95 -4.97 -19.71
C LEU A 253 14.39 -6.12 -18.82
N ASN A 254 15.62 -6.02 -18.32
CA ASN A 254 16.15 -6.96 -17.35
C ASN A 254 16.84 -6.18 -16.22
N GLY A 255 16.46 -6.48 -14.99
CA GLY A 255 17.05 -5.79 -13.83
C GLY A 255 16.28 -5.96 -12.56
N ARG A 256 16.84 -5.35 -11.51
CA ARG A 256 16.24 -5.28 -10.18
C ARG A 256 15.70 -3.87 -9.96
N PHE A 257 14.45 -3.78 -9.52
CA PHE A 257 13.72 -2.53 -9.39
C PHE A 257 13.07 -2.44 -8.02
N ILE A 258 12.80 -1.22 -7.56
CA ILE A 258 12.00 -0.93 -6.39
C ILE A 258 10.68 -0.32 -6.86
N VAL A 259 9.58 -0.85 -6.40
CA VAL A 259 8.24 -0.38 -6.77
C VAL A 259 8.00 0.98 -6.11
N ALA A 260 7.88 2.03 -6.92
CA ALA A 260 7.61 3.37 -6.44
C ALA A 260 6.11 3.61 -6.23
N LYS A 261 5.30 3.31 -7.24
CA LYS A 261 3.84 3.46 -7.19
C LYS A 261 3.17 2.50 -8.15
N GLY A 262 1.89 2.27 -7.93
CA GLY A 262 1.07 1.45 -8.81
C GLY A 262 -0.37 1.41 -8.34
N LYS A 263 -1.16 0.56 -8.95
CA LYS A 263 -2.53 0.26 -8.52
C LYS A 263 -2.89 -1.19 -8.79
N HIS A 264 -3.65 -1.76 -7.89
CA HIS A 264 -4.35 -3.01 -8.12
C HIS A 264 -5.79 -2.70 -8.54
N THR A 265 -6.22 -3.28 -9.62
CA THR A 265 -7.60 -3.16 -10.09
C THR A 265 -8.21 -4.53 -10.32
N GLY A 266 -9.49 -4.65 -10.08
CA GLY A 266 -10.25 -5.85 -10.41
C GLY A 266 -11.66 -5.48 -10.81
N THR A 267 -12.04 -5.95 -11.99
CA THR A 267 -13.38 -5.84 -12.58
C THR A 267 -13.76 -7.19 -13.16
N GLU A 268 -15.04 -7.40 -13.52
CA GLU A 268 -15.49 -8.66 -14.12
C GLU A 268 -14.83 -8.96 -15.48
N SER A 269 -14.36 -7.92 -16.16
CA SER A 269 -13.78 -8.01 -17.52
C SER A 269 -12.26 -8.11 -17.56
N ASN A 270 -11.59 -8.06 -16.41
CA ASN A 270 -10.12 -8.10 -16.32
C ASN A 270 -9.64 -9.30 -15.53
#